data_c9bd4c6e51b83201729bb70489c08b26
#
_entry.id   c9bd4c6e51b83201729bb70489c08b26
#
_cell.length_a   1.000
_cell.length_b   1.000
_cell.length_c   1.000
_cell.angle_alpha   90.00
_cell.angle_beta   90.00
_cell.angle_gamma   90.00
#
_symmetry.space_group_name_H-M   'P 1'
#
loop_
_entity.id
_entity.type
_entity.pdbx_description
1 polymer ?
#
loop_
_entity_poly.entity_id
_entity_poly.type
_entity_poly.pdbx_seq_one_letter_code
_entity_poly.pdbx_strand_id
1 'polypeptide(L)'
;MDNEKLMARDVDDLLAECVEELPAWVLDRLGDCVIRVEPMPRSWPVDPTPHRITIYRARLLAHATNRTELRRLTRAELLRLVVERLELEATQAVDLAEACL
;
A
#
# COMPACT_ATOMS: atom_id res chain seq x y z
N MET A 1 -23.44 -16.79 3.35
CA MET A 1 -22.71 -16.45 3.24
C MET A 1 -22.33 -15.30 3.46
N ASP A 2 -21.69 -15.10 3.79
CA ASP A 2 -21.35 -14.12 4.56
C ASP A 2 -20.62 -13.04 3.92
N ASN A 3 -21.26 -11.97 3.76
CA ASN A 3 -20.64 -10.75 3.31
C ASN A 3 -19.79 -10.24 4.45
N GLU A 4 -18.49 -10.48 4.36
CA GLU A 4 -17.60 -9.86 5.31
C GLU A 4 -17.74 -8.35 5.16
N LYS A 5 -18.13 -7.69 6.22
CA LYS A 5 -18.23 -6.25 6.20
C LYS A 5 -16.85 -5.66 6.43
N LEU A 6 -16.23 -5.22 5.35
CA LEU A 6 -14.92 -4.61 5.42
C LEU A 6 -15.02 -3.19 5.98
N MET A 7 -14.11 -2.86 6.88
CA MET A 7 -14.09 -1.56 7.55
C MET A 7 -12.77 -0.83 7.28
N ALA A 8 -12.76 0.46 7.53
CA ALA A 8 -11.56 1.28 7.36
C ALA A 8 -10.36 0.73 8.14
N ARG A 9 -10.60 0.24 9.36
CA ARG A 9 -9.52 -0.33 10.18
C ARG A 9 -8.90 -1.59 9.56
N ASP A 10 -9.65 -2.30 8.72
CA ASP A 10 -9.12 -3.49 8.05
C ASP A 10 -8.01 -3.10 7.08
N VAL A 11 -8.17 -1.96 6.39
CA VAL A 11 -7.13 -1.44 5.51
C VAL A 11 -5.89 -1.08 6.31
N ASP A 12 -6.08 -0.39 7.44
CA ASP A 12 -4.98 0.04 8.29
C ASP A 12 -4.20 -1.17 8.82
N ASP A 13 -4.92 -2.19 9.30
CA ASP A 13 -4.30 -3.41 9.85
C ASP A 13 -3.54 -4.18 8.77
N LEU A 14 -4.16 -4.35 7.61
CA LEU A 14 -3.55 -5.07 6.51
C LEU A 14 -2.35 -4.33 5.93
N LEU A 15 -2.43 -3.01 5.89
CA LEU A 15 -1.30 -2.20 5.43
C LEU A 15 -0.10 -2.37 6.37
N ALA A 16 -0.34 -2.33 7.68
CA ALA A 16 0.73 -2.54 8.65
C ALA A 16 1.41 -3.89 8.45
N GLU A 17 0.61 -4.95 8.23
CA GLU A 17 1.16 -6.27 7.94
C GLU A 17 1.99 -6.29 6.66
N CYS A 18 1.49 -5.63 5.61
CA CYS A 18 2.20 -5.59 4.33
C CYS A 18 3.53 -4.83 4.45
N VAL A 19 3.55 -3.75 5.23
CA VAL A 19 4.78 -2.99 5.46
C VAL A 19 5.81 -3.86 6.18
N GLU A 20 5.38 -4.64 7.18
CA GLU A 20 6.26 -5.54 7.90
C GLU A 20 6.86 -6.63 7.01
N GLU A 21 6.15 -6.98 5.95
CA GLU A 21 6.62 -8.00 4.99
C GLU A 21 7.62 -7.47 3.98
N LEU A 22 7.84 -6.16 3.91
CA LEU A 22 8.78 -5.57 2.99
C LEU A 22 10.22 -6.00 3.32
N PRO A 23 11.04 -6.29 2.28
CA PRO A 23 12.45 -6.63 2.52
C PRO A 23 13.19 -5.49 3.21
N ALA A 24 14.22 -5.85 3.99
CA ALA A 24 15.01 -4.86 4.72
C ALA A 24 15.61 -3.79 3.81
N TRP A 25 16.06 -4.15 2.61
CA TRP A 25 16.64 -3.17 1.70
C TRP A 25 15.64 -2.11 1.24
N VAL A 26 14.35 -2.50 1.14
CA VAL A 26 13.28 -1.55 0.79
C VAL A 26 13.06 -0.59 1.94
N LEU A 27 12.96 -1.12 3.16
CA LEU A 27 12.77 -0.30 4.35
C LEU A 27 13.93 0.68 4.54
N ASP A 28 15.14 0.24 4.29
CA ASP A 28 16.33 1.09 4.38
C ASP A 28 16.26 2.23 3.34
N ARG A 29 15.82 1.93 2.12
CA ARG A 29 15.72 2.93 1.07
C ARG A 29 14.57 3.91 1.28
N LEU A 30 13.48 3.45 1.91
CA LEU A 30 12.37 4.32 2.25
C LEU A 30 12.76 5.31 3.35
N GLY A 31 13.65 4.88 4.26
CA GLY A 31 14.15 5.75 5.31
C GLY A 31 13.03 6.38 6.13
N ASP A 32 12.96 7.70 6.11
CA ASP A 32 11.96 8.45 6.88
C ASP A 32 10.63 8.62 6.15
N CYS A 33 10.42 7.88 5.04
CA CYS A 33 9.18 7.98 4.29
C CYS A 33 8.00 7.54 5.15
N VAL A 34 6.97 8.39 5.20
CA VAL A 34 5.76 8.12 5.99
C VAL A 34 4.72 7.49 5.07
N ILE A 35 4.18 6.36 5.47
CA ILE A 35 3.11 5.69 4.74
C ILE A 35 1.80 6.03 5.46
N ARG A 36 0.89 6.69 4.77
CA ARG A 36 -0.38 7.14 5.34
C ARG A 36 -1.56 6.54 4.62
N VAL A 37 -2.65 6.38 5.36
CA VAL A 37 -3.92 5.96 4.79
C VAL A 37 -4.88 7.15 4.90
N GLU A 38 -5.45 7.52 3.77
CA GLU A 38 -6.43 8.59 3.69
C GLU A 38 -7.76 8.01 3.24
N PRO A 39 -8.92 8.58 3.66
CA PRO A 39 -10.21 8.03 3.26
C PRO A 39 -10.44 8.10 1.75
N MET A 40 -10.16 9.23 1.12
CA MET A 40 -10.30 9.40 -0.32
C MET A 40 -9.43 10.55 -0.81
N PRO A 41 -9.13 10.60 -2.12
CA PRO A 41 -8.34 11.70 -2.66
C PRO A 41 -9.00 13.04 -2.38
N ARG A 42 -8.19 14.03 -2.03
CA ARG A 42 -8.68 15.40 -1.82
C ARG A 42 -8.77 16.08 -3.17
N SER A 43 -9.73 17.00 -3.28
CA SER A 43 -9.90 17.78 -4.51
C SER A 43 -8.89 18.91 -4.63
N TRP A 44 -8.12 19.18 -3.59
CA TRP A 44 -7.07 20.20 -3.63
C TRP A 44 -5.75 19.58 -4.06
N PRO A 45 -4.89 20.34 -4.73
CA PRO A 45 -3.53 19.88 -4.94
C PRO A 45 -2.89 19.73 -3.55
N VAL A 46 -2.56 18.49 -3.20
CA VAL A 46 -1.82 18.22 -1.98
C VAL A 46 -0.38 18.53 -2.30
N ASP A 47 0.29 19.29 -1.43
CA ASP A 47 1.71 19.53 -1.57
C ASP A 47 2.41 18.18 -1.70
N PRO A 48 3.14 17.94 -2.80
CA PRO A 48 3.87 16.70 -2.93
C PRO A 48 4.96 16.67 -1.87
N THR A 49 4.65 16.03 -0.75
CA THR A 49 5.64 15.81 0.28
C THR A 49 6.53 14.67 -0.19
N PRO A 50 7.81 14.92 -0.48
CA PRO A 50 8.68 13.90 -1.10
C PRO A 50 8.92 12.67 -0.22
N HIS A 51 8.50 12.70 1.04
CA HIS A 51 8.70 11.61 1.98
C HIS A 51 7.39 10.97 2.43
N ARG A 52 6.35 11.01 1.58
CA ARG A 52 5.05 10.45 1.95
C ARG A 52 4.50 9.56 0.84
N ILE A 53 4.04 8.37 1.25
CA ILE A 53 3.27 7.47 0.40
C ILE A 53 1.85 7.48 0.95
N THR A 54 0.86 7.79 0.10
CA THR A 54 -0.54 7.86 0.53
C THR A 54 -1.35 6.76 -0.15
N ILE A 55 -2.08 6.00 0.65
CA ILE A 55 -2.97 4.94 0.17
C ILE A 55 -4.40 5.37 0.50
N TYR A 56 -5.31 5.27 -0.48
CA TYR A 56 -6.68 5.71 -0.33
C TYR A 56 -7.60 4.52 -0.04
N ARG A 57 -8.18 4.51 1.16
CA ARG A 57 -9.03 3.41 1.63
C ARG A 57 -10.24 3.16 0.75
N ALA A 58 -10.90 4.24 0.31
CA ALA A 58 -12.13 4.13 -0.45
C ALA A 58 -11.94 3.29 -1.72
N ARG A 59 -10.82 3.44 -2.39
CA ARG A 59 -10.54 2.70 -3.62
C ARG A 59 -10.38 1.21 -3.36
N LEU A 60 -9.69 0.87 -2.29
CA LEU A 60 -9.47 -0.53 -1.92
C LEU A 60 -10.76 -1.19 -1.47
N LEU A 61 -11.52 -0.49 -0.61
CA LEU A 61 -12.77 -1.03 -0.09
C LEU A 61 -13.82 -1.19 -1.19
N ALA A 62 -13.81 -0.30 -2.18
CA ALA A 62 -14.75 -0.36 -3.30
C ALA A 62 -14.56 -1.60 -4.17
N HIS A 63 -13.33 -2.11 -4.24
CA HIS A 63 -13.01 -3.25 -5.12
C HIS A 63 -12.88 -4.58 -4.41
N ALA A 64 -12.70 -4.57 -3.10
CA ALA A 64 -12.53 -5.81 -2.34
C ALA A 64 -13.87 -6.38 -1.91
N THR A 65 -14.04 -7.69 -2.07
CA THR A 65 -15.25 -8.38 -1.64
C THR A 65 -15.06 -9.12 -0.31
N ASN A 66 -13.82 -9.35 0.08
CA ASN A 66 -13.51 -10.03 1.33
C ASN A 66 -12.11 -9.61 1.81
N ARG A 67 -11.75 -10.04 3.02
CA ARG A 67 -10.47 -9.65 3.63
C ARG A 67 -9.27 -10.15 2.84
N THR A 68 -9.34 -11.35 2.29
CA THR A 68 -8.25 -11.91 1.49
C THR A 68 -7.99 -11.05 0.26
N GLU A 69 -9.05 -10.65 -0.43
CA GLU A 69 -8.94 -9.78 -1.59
C GLU A 69 -8.46 -8.39 -1.21
N LEU A 70 -8.94 -7.87 -0.08
CA LEU A 70 -8.49 -6.58 0.42
C LEU A 70 -6.98 -6.58 0.70
N ARG A 71 -6.48 -7.67 1.29
CA ARG A 71 -5.04 -7.82 1.55
C ARG A 71 -4.25 -7.82 0.25
N ARG A 72 -4.74 -8.54 -0.75
CA ARG A 72 -4.09 -8.61 -2.06
C ARG A 72 -4.03 -7.23 -2.72
N LEU A 73 -5.14 -6.51 -2.68
CA LEU A 73 -5.22 -5.16 -3.28
C LEU A 73 -4.34 -4.16 -2.51
N THR A 74 -4.35 -4.23 -1.19
CA THR A 74 -3.53 -3.36 -0.35
C THR A 74 -2.06 -3.58 -0.63
N ARG A 75 -1.64 -4.84 -0.72
CA ARG A 75 -0.26 -5.19 -1.03
C ARG A 75 0.13 -4.67 -2.42
N ALA A 76 -0.73 -4.90 -3.42
CA ALA A 76 -0.45 -4.47 -4.78
C ALA A 76 -0.28 -2.95 -4.86
N GLU A 77 -1.14 -2.22 -4.18
CA GLU A 77 -1.06 -0.77 -4.18
C GLU A 77 0.19 -0.28 -3.46
N LEU A 78 0.52 -0.88 -2.33
CA LEU A 78 1.74 -0.53 -1.60
C LEU A 78 2.99 -0.76 -2.47
N LEU A 79 3.07 -1.93 -3.11
CA LEU A 79 4.22 -2.26 -3.95
C LEU A 79 4.33 -1.32 -5.14
N ARG A 80 3.21 -0.97 -5.76
CA ARG A 80 3.20 -0.02 -6.87
C ARG A 80 3.77 1.33 -6.45
N LEU A 81 3.34 1.82 -5.29
CA LEU A 81 3.80 3.11 -4.79
C LEU A 81 5.26 3.08 -4.35
N VAL A 82 5.71 1.97 -3.78
CA VAL A 82 7.12 1.79 -3.42
C VAL A 82 7.99 1.81 -4.67
N VAL A 83 7.57 1.09 -5.72
CA VAL A 83 8.32 1.05 -6.98
C VAL A 83 8.44 2.46 -7.56
N GLU A 84 7.36 3.24 -7.57
CA GLU A 84 7.39 4.62 -8.04
C GLU A 84 8.28 5.49 -7.18
N ARG A 85 8.14 5.39 -5.87
CA ARG A 85 8.87 6.26 -4.94
C ARG A 85 10.38 6.02 -4.99
N LEU A 86 10.79 4.78 -5.08
CA LEU A 86 12.20 4.42 -5.11
C LEU A 86 12.77 4.37 -6.52
N GLU A 87 11.93 4.60 -7.52
CA GLU A 87 12.32 4.55 -8.93
C GLU A 87 13.02 3.23 -9.26
N LEU A 88 12.42 2.13 -8.84
CA LEU A 88 12.99 0.81 -9.04
C LEU A 88 12.99 0.41 -10.51
N GLU A 89 14.05 -0.27 -10.92
CA GLU A 89 14.11 -0.85 -12.27
C GLU A 89 13.17 -2.07 -12.33
N ALA A 90 12.84 -2.48 -13.55
CA ALA A 90 11.93 -3.61 -13.77
C ALA A 90 12.36 -4.87 -13.03
N THR A 91 13.66 -5.19 -13.05
CA THR A 91 14.17 -6.38 -12.36
C THR A 91 14.00 -6.27 -10.85
N GLN A 92 14.23 -5.09 -10.28
CA GLN A 92 14.06 -4.86 -8.85
C GLN A 92 12.58 -4.94 -8.47
N ALA A 93 11.70 -4.42 -9.31
CA ALA A 93 10.26 -4.47 -9.08
C ALA A 93 9.76 -5.92 -9.05
N VAL A 94 10.25 -6.74 -9.98
CA VAL A 94 9.89 -8.17 -10.04
C VAL A 94 10.41 -8.90 -8.80
N ASP A 95 11.66 -8.64 -8.41
CA ASP A 95 12.25 -9.24 -7.21
C ASP A 95 11.45 -8.88 -5.96
N LEU A 96 11.04 -7.62 -5.86
CA LEU A 96 10.23 -7.15 -4.74
C LEU A 96 8.88 -7.87 -4.70
N ALA A 97 8.21 -7.96 -5.84
CA ALA A 97 6.92 -8.64 -5.93
C ALA A 97 7.04 -10.11 -5.52
N GLU A 98 8.08 -10.79 -5.95
CA GLU A 98 8.32 -12.19 -5.59
C GLU A 98 8.62 -12.35 -4.11
N ALA A 99 9.35 -11.41 -3.52
CA ALA A 99 9.69 -11.46 -2.09
C ALA A 99 8.46 -11.29 -1.20
N CYS A 100 7.41 -10.65 -1.72
CA CYS A 100 6.20 -10.38 -0.95
C CYS A 100 5.04 -11.32 -1.27
N LEU A 101 5.27 -12.37 -2.02
CA LEU A 101 4.21 -13.33 -2.35
C LEU A 101 3.86 -14.24 -1.17
#